data_ef370943d51e8a6f00e51974bda5bba4
#
_entry.id   ef370943d51e8a6f00e51974bda5bba4
#
_cell.length_a   1.000
_cell.length_b   1.000
_cell.length_c   1.000
_cell.angle_alpha   90.00
_cell.angle_beta   90.00
_cell.angle_gamma   90.00
#
_symmetry.space_group_name_H-M   'P 1'
#
loop_
_entity.id
_entity.type
_entity.pdbx_description
1 polymer ?
#
loop_
_entity_poly.entity_id
_entity_poly.type
_entity_poly.pdbx_seq_one_letter_code
_entity_poly.pdbx_strand_id
1 'polypeptide(L)'
;MSREESPADRSRESSRVRGASASKAPRSGRPAPHAGVHARIGLSDVHGVGVRAIRDIPRGALVFQGEDERVVWMSRAAVKRLPKAFRSLYEDFGMVAGDKIGVPVNLNRLSVGWYVNHSEQPNVEAGEDGRFRALRRIRSGEELFADYRTFVDEPLPFRPQRRRKAR
;
A
#
# COMPACT_ATOMS: atom_id res chain seq x y z
N MET A 1 -4.00 -48.27 71.99
CA MET A 1 -2.72 -47.73 72.43
C MET A 1 -2.23 -46.91 71.19
N SER A 2 -2.51 -45.58 71.21
CA SER A 2 -1.58 -44.52 71.54
C SER A 2 -0.58 -44.33 70.41
N ARG A 3 -0.52 -43.27 69.71
CA ARG A 3 -0.40 -41.83 69.83
C ARG A 3 -0.42 -41.25 68.40
N GLU A 4 -1.21 -40.29 68.06
CA GLU A 4 -0.93 -38.83 68.12
C GLU A 4 0.44 -38.43 67.54
N GLU A 5 0.38 -37.69 66.44
CA GLU A 5 0.70 -36.26 66.41
C GLU A 5 0.47 -35.61 65.02
N SER A 6 -0.31 -34.61 65.02
CA SER A 6 -0.39 -33.51 64.10
C SER A 6 0.53 -32.38 64.64
N PRO A 7 0.77 -31.22 64.03
CA PRO A 7 0.42 -30.64 62.73
C PRO A 7 1.53 -29.78 62.02
N ALA A 8 1.18 -29.28 60.89
CA ALA A 8 1.52 -27.96 60.35
C ALA A 8 2.98 -27.57 60.04
N ASP A 9 3.28 -27.36 58.81
CA ASP A 9 3.78 -26.03 58.45
C ASP A 9 3.34 -25.64 57.00
N ARG A 10 2.58 -24.54 56.93
CA ARG A 10 2.20 -23.89 55.68
C ARG A 10 3.27 -22.86 55.35
N SER A 11 4.25 -23.26 54.61
CA SER A 11 5.19 -22.30 54.03
C SER A 11 4.61 -21.81 52.69
N ARG A 12 4.26 -20.56 52.69
CA ARG A 12 3.79 -19.77 51.54
C ARG A 12 4.89 -19.73 50.50
N GLU A 13 4.74 -20.46 49.43
CA GLU A 13 5.59 -20.31 48.26
C GLU A 13 5.03 -19.17 47.37
N SER A 14 5.65 -18.03 47.57
CA SER A 14 5.49 -16.82 46.76
C SER A 14 5.84 -17.11 45.30
N SER A 15 4.83 -17.24 44.44
CA SER A 15 5.01 -17.33 42.99
C SER A 15 5.57 -16.03 42.49
N ARG A 16 6.89 -15.98 42.31
CA ARG A 16 7.55 -14.94 41.51
C ARG A 16 7.13 -15.13 40.04
N VAL A 17 6.24 -14.28 39.58
CA VAL A 17 5.99 -14.05 38.15
C VAL A 17 7.32 -13.62 37.55
N ARG A 18 7.95 -14.51 36.81
CA ARG A 18 9.14 -14.23 36.04
C ARG A 18 8.72 -13.28 34.89
N GLY A 19 9.32 -12.11 34.94
CA GLY A 19 9.09 -11.06 33.94
C GLY A 19 9.24 -11.57 32.51
N ALA A 20 8.33 -11.13 31.66
CA ALA A 20 8.37 -11.36 30.24
C ALA A 20 9.74 -10.96 29.71
N SER A 21 10.45 -11.93 29.17
CA SER A 21 11.68 -11.73 28.44
C SER A 21 11.39 -10.80 27.27
N ALA A 22 11.95 -9.60 27.29
CA ALA A 22 11.97 -8.71 26.15
C ALA A 22 12.53 -9.50 24.96
N SER A 23 11.72 -9.71 23.94
CA SER A 23 12.13 -10.44 22.75
C SER A 23 13.25 -9.65 22.08
N LYS A 24 14.43 -10.24 22.10
CA LYS A 24 15.62 -9.71 21.45
C LYS A 24 15.32 -9.52 19.97
N ALA A 25 15.39 -8.29 19.47
CA ALA A 25 15.19 -7.97 18.06
C ALA A 25 16.01 -8.92 17.16
N PRO A 26 15.47 -9.37 16.03
CA PRO A 26 16.16 -10.33 15.17
C PRO A 26 17.50 -9.75 14.69
N ARG A 27 18.58 -10.44 14.98
CA ARG A 27 19.95 -10.13 14.52
C ARG A 27 20.19 -10.57 13.06
N SER A 28 19.21 -10.46 12.20
CA SER A 28 19.39 -10.67 10.77
C SER A 28 19.52 -9.30 10.12
N GLY A 29 20.51 -9.08 9.27
CA GLY A 29 20.74 -7.81 8.56
C GLY A 29 19.66 -7.45 7.52
N ARG A 30 18.47 -8.04 7.62
CA ARG A 30 17.29 -7.67 6.84
C ARG A 30 16.59 -6.48 7.51
N PRO A 31 16.24 -5.46 6.74
CA PRO A 31 15.49 -4.32 7.26
C PRO A 31 14.14 -4.78 7.83
N ALA A 32 13.65 -4.09 8.85
CA ALA A 32 12.32 -4.35 9.42
C ALA A 32 11.23 -4.20 8.32
N PRO A 33 10.11 -4.96 8.38
CA PRO A 33 9.06 -4.91 7.34
C PRO A 33 8.50 -3.51 7.07
N HIS A 34 8.55 -2.62 8.04
CA HIS A 34 8.11 -1.22 7.94
C HIS A 34 9.22 -0.24 7.52
N ALA A 35 10.46 -0.72 7.36
CA ALA A 35 11.57 0.12 6.90
C ALA A 35 11.29 0.56 5.46
N GLY A 36 11.37 1.87 5.21
CA GLY A 36 11.08 2.43 3.89
C GLY A 36 9.59 2.55 3.52
N VAL A 37 8.66 2.14 4.39
CA VAL A 37 7.23 2.39 4.17
C VAL A 37 6.92 3.85 4.45
N HIS A 38 6.46 4.58 3.44
CA HIS A 38 6.14 6.01 3.50
C HIS A 38 4.65 6.30 3.42
N ALA A 39 3.87 5.40 2.82
CA ALA A 39 2.47 5.64 2.51
C ALA A 39 1.62 4.37 2.65
N ARG A 40 0.32 4.55 2.70
CA ARG A 40 -0.68 3.48 2.77
C ARG A 40 -1.91 3.81 1.93
N ILE A 41 -2.68 2.80 1.56
CA ILE A 41 -4.02 2.97 0.97
C ILE A 41 -4.97 3.58 2.01
N GLY A 42 -5.81 4.50 1.56
CA GLY A 42 -6.84 5.15 2.37
C GLY A 42 -7.94 5.73 1.51
N LEU A 43 -8.95 6.33 2.12
CA LEU A 43 -9.99 7.03 1.38
C LEU A 43 -9.40 8.25 0.67
N SER A 44 -9.77 8.42 -0.60
CA SER A 44 -9.40 9.58 -1.40
C SER A 44 -10.48 10.66 -1.32
N ASP A 45 -10.06 11.92 -1.36
CA ASP A 45 -10.97 13.05 -1.50
C ASP A 45 -11.37 13.28 -2.97
N VAL A 46 -10.69 12.63 -3.91
CA VAL A 46 -10.89 12.81 -5.35
C VAL A 46 -11.65 11.62 -5.95
N HIS A 47 -11.19 10.39 -5.69
CA HIS A 47 -11.80 9.20 -6.27
C HIS A 47 -11.57 7.96 -5.42
N GLY A 48 -12.65 7.38 -4.88
CA GLY A 48 -12.69 6.09 -4.20
C GLY A 48 -11.64 5.93 -3.11
N VAL A 49 -10.59 5.20 -3.43
CA VAL A 49 -9.39 5.01 -2.60
C VAL A 49 -8.20 5.71 -3.25
N GLY A 50 -7.24 6.09 -2.43
CA GLY A 50 -5.99 6.70 -2.87
C GLY A 50 -4.85 6.29 -1.94
N VAL A 51 -3.72 6.93 -2.08
CA VAL A 51 -2.54 6.65 -1.27
C VAL A 51 -2.21 7.86 -0.43
N ARG A 52 -2.06 7.67 0.90
CA ARG A 52 -1.76 8.75 1.84
C ARG A 52 -0.44 8.52 2.54
N ALA A 53 0.33 9.58 2.68
CA ALA A 53 1.56 9.57 3.44
C ALA A 53 1.28 9.24 4.93
N ILE A 54 2.03 8.30 5.51
CA ILE A 54 1.96 7.97 6.95
C ILE A 54 3.01 8.72 7.77
N ARG A 55 3.93 9.39 7.11
CA ARG A 55 4.98 10.25 7.67
C ARG A 55 5.35 11.29 6.64
N ASP A 56 6.08 12.31 7.05
CA ASP A 56 6.65 13.29 6.11
C ASP A 56 7.60 12.60 5.14
N ILE A 57 7.48 12.94 3.86
CA ILE A 57 8.30 12.41 2.77
C ILE A 57 9.12 13.57 2.20
N PRO A 58 10.45 13.54 2.28
CA PRO A 58 11.30 14.58 1.71
C PRO A 58 11.20 14.61 0.18
N ARG A 59 11.44 15.77 -0.43
CA ARG A 59 11.62 15.89 -1.88
C ARG A 59 12.71 14.93 -2.39
N GLY A 60 12.47 14.27 -3.51
CA GLY A 60 13.36 13.30 -4.14
C GLY A 60 13.39 11.93 -3.48
N ALA A 61 12.72 11.75 -2.33
CA ALA A 61 12.66 10.43 -1.69
C ALA A 61 11.89 9.43 -2.54
N LEU A 62 12.38 8.19 -2.58
CA LEU A 62 11.67 7.06 -3.16
C LEU A 62 10.47 6.75 -2.26
N VAL A 63 9.25 6.81 -2.82
CA VAL A 63 8.01 6.62 -2.06
C VAL A 63 7.65 5.16 -1.95
N PHE A 64 7.77 4.43 -3.07
CA PHE A 64 7.54 2.99 -3.14
C PHE A 64 8.83 2.31 -3.57
N GLN A 65 9.20 1.27 -2.87
CA GLN A 65 10.24 0.36 -3.33
C GLN A 65 9.55 -0.52 -4.38
N GLY A 66 9.64 -0.15 -5.66
CA GLY A 66 9.04 -0.91 -6.74
C GLY A 66 9.49 -2.37 -6.65
N GLU A 67 8.53 -3.27 -6.53
CA GLU A 67 8.77 -4.66 -6.87
C GLU A 67 8.83 -4.72 -8.39
N ASP A 68 9.58 -5.69 -8.95
CA ASP A 68 9.60 -5.97 -10.40
C ASP A 68 8.24 -6.55 -10.81
N GLU A 69 7.19 -5.73 -10.76
CA GLU A 69 5.86 -6.13 -11.20
C GLU A 69 5.87 -6.24 -12.72
N ARG A 70 5.86 -7.49 -13.19
CA ARG A 70 5.69 -7.74 -14.61
C ARG A 70 4.30 -7.31 -15.06
N VAL A 71 4.26 -6.54 -16.14
CA VAL A 71 3.03 -6.08 -16.79
C VAL A 71 2.69 -7.00 -17.94
N VAL A 72 1.43 -7.42 -18.02
CA VAL A 72 0.86 -8.18 -19.14
C VAL A 72 0.07 -7.22 -20.01
N TRP A 73 0.39 -7.20 -21.29
CA TRP A 73 -0.27 -6.34 -22.27
C TRP A 73 -1.30 -7.11 -23.07
N MET A 74 -2.53 -6.62 -23.10
CA MET A 74 -3.63 -7.16 -23.92
C MET A 74 -4.14 -6.10 -24.89
N SER A 75 -4.62 -6.53 -26.08
CA SER A 75 -5.26 -5.58 -26.98
C SER A 75 -6.58 -5.07 -26.40
N ARG A 76 -6.91 -3.80 -26.63
CA ARG A 76 -8.20 -3.21 -26.25
C ARG A 76 -9.39 -4.03 -26.77
N ALA A 77 -9.26 -4.60 -27.99
CA ALA A 77 -10.27 -5.48 -28.56
C ALA A 77 -10.46 -6.78 -27.75
N ALA A 78 -9.37 -7.36 -27.24
CA ALA A 78 -9.46 -8.54 -26.37
C ALA A 78 -10.11 -8.20 -25.02
N VAL A 79 -9.71 -7.08 -24.39
CA VAL A 79 -10.31 -6.61 -23.14
C VAL A 79 -11.81 -6.33 -23.28
N LYS A 80 -12.25 -5.70 -24.39
CA LYS A 80 -13.68 -5.45 -24.67
C LYS A 80 -14.54 -6.72 -24.72
N ARG A 81 -13.95 -7.87 -25.05
CA ARG A 81 -14.66 -9.17 -25.09
C ARG A 81 -14.77 -9.84 -23.73
N LEU A 82 -14.09 -9.36 -22.73
CA LEU A 82 -14.19 -9.89 -21.38
C LEU A 82 -15.57 -9.59 -20.76
N PRO A 83 -16.05 -10.45 -19.86
CA PRO A 83 -17.22 -10.13 -19.04
C PRO A 83 -17.02 -8.78 -18.32
N LYS A 84 -18.12 -8.03 -18.13
CA LYS A 84 -18.09 -6.67 -17.57
C LYS A 84 -17.25 -6.55 -16.29
N ALA A 85 -17.41 -7.51 -15.37
CA ALA A 85 -16.70 -7.50 -14.09
C ALA A 85 -15.16 -7.54 -14.26
N PHE A 86 -14.66 -8.34 -15.21
CA PHE A 86 -13.22 -8.39 -15.50
C PHE A 86 -12.75 -7.18 -16.30
N ARG A 87 -13.57 -6.71 -17.25
CA ARG A 87 -13.25 -5.53 -18.05
C ARG A 87 -13.06 -4.29 -17.19
N SER A 88 -13.90 -4.08 -16.16
CA SER A 88 -13.74 -2.96 -15.23
C SER A 88 -12.37 -2.96 -14.52
N LEU A 89 -11.80 -4.12 -14.20
CA LEU A 89 -10.46 -4.17 -13.61
C LEU A 89 -9.38 -3.60 -14.53
N TYR A 90 -9.51 -3.83 -15.84
CA TYR A 90 -8.60 -3.25 -16.83
C TYR A 90 -8.86 -1.76 -17.04
N GLU A 91 -10.11 -1.32 -16.90
CA GLU A 91 -10.50 0.10 -16.98
C GLU A 91 -10.03 0.88 -15.75
N ASP A 92 -10.04 0.24 -14.57
CA ASP A 92 -9.65 0.88 -13.30
C ASP A 92 -8.12 0.89 -13.10
N PHE A 93 -7.41 -0.16 -13.52
CA PHE A 93 -5.99 -0.37 -13.23
C PHE A 93 -5.10 -0.47 -14.47
N GLY A 94 -5.63 -0.34 -15.67
CA GLY A 94 -4.86 -0.52 -16.89
C GLY A 94 -4.07 0.72 -17.31
N MET A 95 -2.80 0.52 -17.65
CA MET A 95 -1.99 1.50 -18.35
C MET A 95 -2.26 1.38 -19.84
N VAL A 96 -2.59 2.47 -20.51
CA VAL A 96 -2.87 2.49 -21.96
C VAL A 96 -1.60 2.83 -22.74
N ALA A 97 -1.27 2.00 -23.73
CA ALA A 97 -0.23 2.26 -24.71
C ALA A 97 -0.73 1.87 -26.10
N GLY A 98 -1.12 2.84 -26.90
CA GLY A 98 -1.72 2.67 -28.21
C GLY A 98 -2.99 1.80 -28.16
N ASP A 99 -2.97 0.66 -28.88
CA ASP A 99 -4.09 -0.29 -28.91
C ASP A 99 -4.09 -1.33 -27.78
N LYS A 100 -3.17 -1.21 -26.80
CA LYS A 100 -2.99 -2.17 -25.72
C LYS A 100 -3.31 -1.56 -24.35
N ILE A 101 -3.68 -2.46 -23.42
CA ILE A 101 -3.85 -2.16 -22.01
C ILE A 101 -2.91 -3.08 -21.23
N GLY A 102 -2.03 -2.49 -20.44
CA GLY A 102 -1.10 -3.19 -19.57
C GLY A 102 -1.62 -3.23 -18.14
N VAL A 103 -1.63 -4.40 -17.53
CA VAL A 103 -2.00 -4.61 -16.12
C VAL A 103 -0.99 -5.51 -15.44
N PRO A 104 -0.88 -5.49 -14.12
CA PRO A 104 -0.05 -6.45 -13.39
C PRO A 104 -0.41 -7.88 -13.76
N VAL A 105 0.59 -8.75 -13.79
CA VAL A 105 0.40 -10.19 -14.08
C VAL A 105 -0.60 -10.87 -13.14
N ASN A 106 -0.86 -10.28 -11.99
CA ASN A 106 -1.84 -10.77 -11.03
C ASN A 106 -2.57 -9.61 -10.34
N LEU A 107 -3.78 -9.32 -10.80
CA LEU A 107 -4.64 -8.26 -10.26
C LEU A 107 -5.06 -8.45 -8.79
N ASN A 108 -4.87 -9.65 -8.20
CA ASN A 108 -5.07 -9.86 -6.76
C ASN A 108 -3.88 -9.41 -5.90
N ARG A 109 -2.77 -8.99 -6.52
CA ARG A 109 -1.53 -8.59 -5.84
C ARG A 109 -1.09 -7.19 -6.27
N LEU A 110 -2.03 -6.26 -6.31
CA LEU A 110 -1.71 -4.87 -6.62
C LEU A 110 -0.87 -4.25 -5.50
N SER A 111 0.26 -3.67 -5.85
CA SER A 111 1.04 -2.87 -4.91
C SER A 111 0.35 -1.53 -4.63
N VAL A 112 0.79 -0.85 -3.57
CA VAL A 112 0.24 0.45 -3.16
C VAL A 112 0.31 1.48 -4.29
N GLY A 113 1.32 1.41 -5.15
CA GLY A 113 1.52 2.32 -6.27
C GLY A 113 0.35 2.36 -7.26
N TRP A 114 -0.35 1.24 -7.45
CA TRP A 114 -1.50 1.16 -8.35
C TRP A 114 -2.74 1.94 -7.89
N TYR A 115 -2.74 2.42 -6.66
CA TYR A 115 -3.83 3.22 -6.08
C TYR A 115 -3.52 4.72 -6.00
N VAL A 116 -2.40 5.17 -6.58
CA VAL A 116 -2.07 6.59 -6.66
C VAL A 116 -2.97 7.24 -7.69
N ASN A 117 -3.78 8.21 -7.27
CA ASN A 117 -4.70 8.91 -8.15
C ASN A 117 -4.01 9.93 -9.05
N HIS A 118 -4.67 10.26 -10.17
CA HIS A 118 -4.23 11.31 -11.09
C HIS A 118 -4.50 12.72 -10.53
N SER A 119 -3.56 13.63 -10.78
CA SER A 119 -3.76 15.07 -10.62
C SER A 119 -2.89 15.84 -11.61
N GLU A 120 -3.41 16.98 -12.10
CA GLU A 120 -2.61 17.94 -12.86
C GLU A 120 -1.62 18.71 -11.98
N GLN A 121 -1.73 18.59 -10.65
CA GLN A 121 -0.80 19.11 -9.65
C GLN A 121 -0.19 17.96 -8.85
N PRO A 122 0.64 17.11 -9.48
CA PRO A 122 1.19 15.93 -8.84
C PRO A 122 2.16 16.30 -7.72
N ASN A 123 2.30 15.42 -6.76
CA ASN A 123 3.34 15.50 -5.72
C ASN A 123 4.29 14.31 -5.76
N VAL A 124 4.01 13.33 -6.62
CA VAL A 124 4.94 12.25 -6.96
C VAL A 124 5.04 12.10 -8.48
N GLU A 125 6.16 11.56 -8.94
CA GLU A 125 6.37 11.20 -10.35
C GLU A 125 6.79 9.74 -10.46
N ALA A 126 6.37 9.07 -11.54
CA ALA A 126 6.88 7.77 -11.90
C ALA A 126 8.15 7.95 -12.75
N GLY A 127 9.26 7.36 -12.33
CA GLY A 127 10.47 7.29 -13.14
C GLY A 127 10.35 6.21 -14.22
N GLU A 128 11.31 6.19 -15.15
CA GLU A 128 11.40 5.15 -16.20
C GLU A 128 11.52 3.72 -15.62
N ASP A 129 12.02 3.61 -14.38
CA ASP A 129 12.13 2.38 -13.62
C ASP A 129 10.80 1.95 -12.94
N GLY A 130 9.70 2.67 -13.21
CA GLY A 130 8.40 2.45 -12.59
C GLY A 130 8.32 2.84 -11.12
N ARG A 131 9.36 3.45 -10.56
CA ARG A 131 9.42 3.85 -9.16
C ARG A 131 8.92 5.27 -8.97
N PHE A 132 8.14 5.47 -7.92
CA PHE A 132 7.61 6.80 -7.60
C PHE A 132 8.54 7.58 -6.68
N ARG A 133 8.83 8.83 -7.06
CA ARG A 133 9.63 9.79 -6.30
C ARG A 133 8.82 11.02 -5.92
N ALA A 134 9.07 11.56 -4.73
CA ALA A 134 8.40 12.78 -4.28
C ALA A 134 8.96 14.01 -5.02
N LEU A 135 8.10 14.76 -5.72
CA LEU A 135 8.45 16.00 -6.42
C LEU A 135 8.72 17.18 -5.47
N ARG A 136 8.10 17.14 -4.29
CA ARG A 136 8.24 18.10 -3.21
C ARG A 136 8.16 17.40 -1.86
N ARG A 137 8.33 18.13 -0.76
CA ARG A 137 7.98 17.60 0.55
C ARG A 137 6.49 17.30 0.60
N ILE A 138 6.13 16.09 1.03
CA ILE A 138 4.77 15.63 1.26
C ILE A 138 4.60 15.46 2.76
N ARG A 139 3.56 16.05 3.35
CA ARG A 139 3.30 15.97 4.79
C ARG A 139 2.58 14.67 5.16
N SER A 140 2.76 14.21 6.38
CA SER A 140 1.96 13.12 6.92
C SER A 140 0.46 13.40 6.78
N GLY A 141 -0.31 12.41 6.32
CA GLY A 141 -1.74 12.54 6.03
C GLY A 141 -2.08 13.07 4.63
N GLU A 142 -1.14 13.67 3.93
CA GLU A 142 -1.35 14.19 2.57
C GLU A 142 -1.54 13.04 1.57
N GLU A 143 -2.47 13.20 0.62
CA GLU A 143 -2.65 12.24 -0.47
C GLU A 143 -1.58 12.39 -1.54
N LEU A 144 -1.14 11.26 -2.10
CA LEU A 144 -0.19 11.20 -3.18
C LEU A 144 -0.92 11.22 -4.51
N PHE A 145 -0.43 12.05 -5.44
CA PHE A 145 -0.96 12.20 -6.78
C PHE A 145 0.16 12.15 -7.81
N ALA A 146 -0.11 11.47 -8.92
CA ALA A 146 0.77 11.45 -10.08
C ALA A 146 0.08 12.03 -11.32
N ASP A 147 0.85 12.59 -12.24
CA ASP A 147 0.33 12.96 -13.55
C ASP A 147 0.43 11.74 -14.48
N TYR A 148 -0.70 11.12 -14.78
CA TYR A 148 -0.75 9.93 -15.62
C TYR A 148 -0.25 10.19 -17.05
N ARG A 149 -0.32 11.44 -17.54
CA ARG A 149 0.18 11.81 -18.86
C ARG A 149 1.69 11.63 -19.03
N THR A 150 2.42 11.48 -17.94
CA THR A 150 3.87 11.27 -17.96
C THR A 150 4.29 9.82 -18.20
N PHE A 151 3.37 8.86 -18.07
CA PHE A 151 3.71 7.42 -18.18
C PHE A 151 2.61 6.57 -18.88
N VAL A 152 1.55 7.19 -19.38
CA VAL A 152 0.56 6.54 -20.23
C VAL A 152 0.33 7.40 -21.47
N ASP A 153 0.26 6.78 -22.65
CA ASP A 153 0.12 7.50 -23.94
C ASP A 153 -1.23 8.19 -24.08
N GLU A 154 -2.28 7.62 -23.51
CA GLU A 154 -3.61 8.21 -23.44
C GLU A 154 -4.09 8.20 -21.99
N PRO A 155 -4.44 9.34 -21.40
CA PRO A 155 -5.10 9.36 -20.11
C PRO A 155 -6.41 8.58 -20.25
N LEU A 156 -6.60 7.58 -19.37
CA LEU A 156 -7.89 6.93 -19.23
C LEU A 156 -8.96 8.00 -19.02
N PRO A 157 -10.20 7.81 -19.52
CA PRO A 157 -11.28 8.78 -19.34
C PRO A 157 -11.70 8.79 -17.87
N PHE A 158 -10.82 9.31 -17.03
CA PHE A 158 -11.06 9.52 -15.62
C PHE A 158 -12.04 10.67 -15.47
N ARG A 159 -13.26 10.35 -15.09
CA ARG A 159 -14.23 11.36 -14.66
C ARG A 159 -14.13 11.46 -13.14
N PRO A 160 -13.61 12.56 -12.57
CA PRO A 160 -13.63 12.77 -11.13
C PRO A 160 -15.07 12.67 -10.67
N GLN A 161 -15.36 11.73 -9.79
CA GLN A 161 -16.68 11.63 -9.17
C GLN A 161 -16.84 12.87 -8.29
N ARG A 162 -17.74 13.78 -8.68
CA ARG A 162 -18.10 14.89 -7.81
C ARG A 162 -18.61 14.32 -6.49
N ARG A 163 -17.97 14.67 -5.38
CA ARG A 163 -18.48 14.38 -4.04
C ARG A 163 -19.97 14.75 -3.99
N ARG A 164 -20.84 13.79 -3.77
CA ARG A 164 -22.18 14.07 -3.29
C ARG A 164 -21.98 14.72 -1.92
N LYS A 165 -22.28 16.03 -1.83
CA LYS A 165 -22.41 16.69 -0.53
C LYS A 165 -23.40 15.84 0.28
N ALA A 166 -22.96 15.27 1.39
CA ALA A 166 -23.87 14.69 2.36
C ALA A 166 -24.83 15.79 2.78
N ARG A 167 -26.12 15.52 2.66
CA ARG A 167 -27.20 16.37 3.20
C ARG A 167 -27.28 16.17 4.70
#